data_58798cb22b4250165c79cd6da597b1d1
#
_entry.id   58798cb22b4250165c79cd6da597b1d1
#
_cell.length_a   1.000
_cell.length_b   1.000
_cell.length_c   1.000
_cell.angle_alpha   90.00
_cell.angle_beta   90.00
_cell.angle_gamma   90.00
#
_symmetry.space_group_name_H-M   'P 1'
#
loop_
_entity.id
_entity.type
_entity.pdbx_description
1 polymer ?
#
loop_
_entity_poly.entity_id
_entity_poly.type
_entity_poly.pdbx_seq_one_letter_code
_entity_poly.pdbx_strand_id
1 'polypeptide(L)'
;VAMPLSWLPLISDYTREAEKPFAATLVSVVVYSLVSIFMYMIGMGAAIFTGEYDIAQIMLKTGFGVVGLLIIVFSTVTTTFLDAYSAGVSSVSISSKIKEKWAAIVVTVIGTVAAIVYPMDNITNFLYLIGSVFAPMIAVQVADYFLLKKADAEKSAFQWRNLIVWLIGFVIYRVLMHVDTPVGNTLPDMVITVIVCVIVEKIAAAVKEK
;
A
#
# COMPACT_ATOMS: atom_id res chain seq x y z
N VAL A 1 4.46 -7.97 3.70
CA VAL A 1 3.15 -8.00 3.01
C VAL A 1 2.52 -6.61 2.92
N ALA A 2 2.60 -5.76 3.96
CA ALA A 2 2.00 -4.42 3.97
C ALA A 2 2.51 -3.50 2.82
N MET A 3 3.81 -3.51 2.53
CA MET A 3 4.40 -2.70 1.44
C MET A 3 3.82 -3.00 0.06
N PRO A 4 3.77 -4.25 -0.42
CA PRO A 4 3.12 -4.57 -1.69
C PRO A 4 1.64 -4.17 -1.74
N LEU A 5 0.91 -4.29 -0.63
CA LEU A 5 -0.50 -3.92 -0.59
C LEU A 5 -0.72 -2.42 -0.71
N SER A 6 0.14 -1.58 -0.12
CA SER A 6 0.04 -0.13 -0.28
C SER A 6 0.34 0.33 -1.72
N TRP A 7 1.13 -0.44 -2.45
CA TRP A 7 1.52 -0.14 -3.84
C TRP A 7 0.52 -0.66 -4.88
N LEU A 8 -0.30 -1.63 -4.51
CA LEU A 8 -1.26 -2.25 -5.42
C LEU A 8 -2.25 -1.26 -6.07
N PRO A 9 -2.82 -0.27 -5.36
CA PRO A 9 -3.66 0.74 -6.01
C PRO A 9 -2.91 1.62 -7.02
N LEU A 10 -1.60 1.81 -6.81
CA LEU A 10 -0.77 2.69 -7.63
C LEU A 10 -0.35 2.04 -8.96
N ILE A 11 -0.37 0.72 -9.06
CA ILE A 11 0.08 0.02 -10.28
C ILE A 11 -0.75 0.43 -11.50
N SER A 12 -2.03 0.73 -11.32
CA SER A 12 -2.90 1.20 -12.39
C SER A 12 -2.48 2.56 -12.95
N ASP A 13 -1.92 3.44 -12.11
CA ASP A 13 -1.44 4.77 -12.53
C ASP A 13 -0.25 4.65 -13.48
N TYR A 14 0.59 3.64 -13.28
CA TYR A 14 1.77 3.39 -14.11
C TYR A 14 1.46 2.61 -15.39
N THR A 15 0.43 1.75 -15.37
CA THR A 15 0.11 0.86 -16.49
C THR A 15 -1.01 1.38 -17.39
N ARG A 16 -1.72 2.44 -16.99
CA ARG A 16 -2.85 3.01 -17.76
C ARG A 16 -2.46 3.50 -19.18
N GLU A 17 -1.23 4.00 -19.32
CA GLU A 17 -0.70 4.50 -20.60
C GLU A 17 -0.01 3.41 -21.43
N ALA A 18 0.05 2.16 -20.95
CA ALA A 18 0.70 1.08 -21.64
C ALA A 18 -0.19 0.55 -22.79
N GLU A 19 0.41 0.24 -23.94
CA GLU A 19 -0.30 -0.37 -25.08
C GLU A 19 -0.96 -1.71 -24.72
N LYS A 20 -0.36 -2.46 -23.79
CA LYS A 20 -0.87 -3.74 -23.29
C LYS A 20 -0.92 -3.73 -21.76
N PRO A 21 -1.94 -3.13 -21.14
CA PRO A 21 -1.98 -2.93 -19.67
C PRO A 21 -1.83 -4.22 -18.88
N PHE A 22 -2.49 -5.31 -19.30
CA PHE A 22 -2.38 -6.62 -18.64
C PHE A 22 -0.94 -7.15 -18.63
N ALA A 23 -0.25 -7.12 -19.77
CA ALA A 23 1.12 -7.57 -19.87
C ALA A 23 2.07 -6.68 -19.05
N ALA A 24 1.87 -5.36 -19.08
CA ALA A 24 2.63 -4.42 -18.29
C ALA A 24 2.45 -4.67 -16.79
N THR A 25 1.23 -4.88 -16.33
CA THR A 25 0.93 -5.22 -14.93
C THR A 25 1.57 -6.55 -14.52
N LEU A 26 1.44 -7.60 -15.35
CA LEU A 26 2.02 -8.90 -15.05
C LEU A 26 3.55 -8.83 -14.92
N VAL A 27 4.22 -8.18 -15.88
CA VAL A 27 5.67 -7.99 -15.83
C VAL A 27 6.07 -7.19 -14.59
N SER A 28 5.37 -6.12 -14.28
CA SER A 28 5.62 -5.30 -13.09
C SER A 28 5.51 -6.11 -11.80
N VAL A 29 4.47 -6.93 -11.66
CA VAL A 29 4.27 -7.79 -10.47
C VAL A 29 5.38 -8.83 -10.34
N VAL A 30 5.76 -9.50 -11.44
CA VAL A 30 6.82 -10.51 -11.42
C VAL A 30 8.17 -9.88 -11.07
N VAL A 31 8.53 -8.80 -11.76
CA VAL A 31 9.80 -8.11 -11.51
C VAL A 31 9.85 -7.55 -10.09
N TYR A 32 8.78 -6.88 -9.64
CA TYR A 32 8.68 -6.37 -8.27
C TYR A 32 8.87 -7.48 -7.23
N SER A 33 8.21 -8.62 -7.43
CA SER A 33 8.32 -9.75 -6.48
C SER A 33 9.73 -10.32 -6.41
N LEU A 34 10.35 -10.56 -7.56
CA LEU A 34 11.70 -11.12 -7.62
C LEU A 34 12.74 -10.16 -7.04
N VAL A 35 12.68 -8.88 -7.43
CA VAL A 35 13.61 -7.85 -6.93
C VAL A 35 13.40 -7.63 -5.43
N SER A 36 12.16 -7.60 -4.94
CA SER A 36 11.87 -7.44 -3.50
C SER A 36 12.45 -8.60 -2.68
N ILE A 37 12.26 -9.85 -3.12
CA ILE A 37 12.83 -11.01 -2.45
C ILE A 37 14.36 -10.89 -2.37
N PHE A 38 15.00 -10.56 -3.49
CA PHE A 38 16.44 -10.37 -3.56
C PHE A 38 16.93 -9.25 -2.62
N MET A 39 16.24 -8.10 -2.61
CA MET A 39 16.60 -6.98 -1.74
C MET A 39 16.38 -7.30 -0.26
N TYR A 40 15.33 -8.05 0.11
CA TYR A 40 15.14 -8.50 1.49
C TYR A 40 16.26 -9.46 1.92
N MET A 41 16.73 -10.35 1.05
CA MET A 41 17.86 -11.24 1.34
C MET A 41 19.14 -10.44 1.57
N ILE A 42 19.42 -9.43 0.73
CA ILE A 42 20.59 -8.55 0.91
C ILE A 42 20.48 -7.76 2.22
N GLY A 43 19.30 -7.13 2.47
CA GLY A 43 19.10 -6.33 3.68
C GLY A 43 19.24 -7.15 4.96
N MET A 44 18.68 -8.36 4.99
CA MET A 44 18.83 -9.28 6.11
C MET A 44 20.30 -9.71 6.29
N GLY A 45 21.00 -10.07 5.21
CA GLY A 45 22.41 -10.43 5.26
C GLY A 45 23.29 -9.27 5.76
N ALA A 46 23.04 -8.06 5.27
CA ALA A 46 23.76 -6.86 5.70
C ALA A 46 23.51 -6.54 7.18
N ALA A 47 22.26 -6.62 7.66
CA ALA A 47 21.93 -6.40 9.06
C ALA A 47 22.60 -7.43 9.99
N ILE A 48 22.59 -8.70 9.61
CA ILE A 48 23.26 -9.77 10.38
C ILE A 48 24.79 -9.56 10.41
N PHE A 49 25.39 -9.18 9.28
CA PHE A 49 26.82 -9.00 9.17
C PHE A 49 27.32 -7.75 9.94
N THR A 50 26.60 -6.64 9.87
CA THR A 50 27.02 -5.37 10.49
C THR A 50 26.52 -5.20 11.92
N GLY A 51 25.48 -5.93 12.33
CA GLY A 51 24.77 -5.74 13.60
C GLY A 51 23.97 -4.45 13.68
N GLU A 52 23.72 -3.79 12.53
CA GLU A 52 23.01 -2.52 12.43
C GLU A 52 21.72 -2.67 11.63
N TYR A 53 20.73 -1.80 11.91
CA TYR A 53 19.46 -1.76 11.20
C TYR A 53 19.27 -0.47 10.39
N ASP A 54 20.09 0.54 10.63
CA ASP A 54 20.09 1.79 9.88
C ASP A 54 20.91 1.62 8.59
N ILE A 55 20.27 1.88 7.44
CA ILE A 55 20.88 1.73 6.11
C ILE A 55 22.11 2.63 5.96
N ALA A 56 22.08 3.86 6.51
CA ALA A 56 23.20 4.77 6.42
C ALA A 56 24.41 4.25 7.21
N GLN A 57 24.17 3.69 8.40
CA GLN A 57 25.22 3.06 9.24
C GLN A 57 25.79 1.80 8.56
N ILE A 58 24.92 0.97 7.98
CA ILE A 58 25.34 -0.20 7.21
C ILE A 58 26.26 0.22 6.06
N MET A 59 25.88 1.22 5.27
CA MET A 59 26.68 1.72 4.14
C MET A 59 28.04 2.27 4.58
N LEU A 60 28.09 2.98 5.71
CA LEU A 60 29.35 3.47 6.28
C LEU A 60 30.27 2.32 6.71
N LYS A 61 29.72 1.30 7.42
CA LYS A 61 30.47 0.14 7.90
C LYS A 61 30.97 -0.77 6.78
N THR A 62 30.24 -0.87 5.68
CA THR A 62 30.63 -1.67 4.51
C THR A 62 31.70 -0.99 3.63
N GLY A 63 32.11 0.22 3.96
CA GLY A 63 33.16 0.95 3.23
C GLY A 63 32.69 1.73 2.00
N PHE A 64 31.39 1.75 1.71
CA PHE A 64 30.83 2.58 0.62
C PHE A 64 30.88 4.08 0.91
N GLY A 65 30.96 4.48 2.19
CA GLY A 65 31.14 5.85 2.60
C GLY A 65 30.16 6.84 1.98
N VAL A 66 30.69 8.00 1.54
CA VAL A 66 29.86 9.08 0.96
C VAL A 66 29.18 8.65 -0.35
N VAL A 67 29.80 7.80 -1.15
CA VAL A 67 29.21 7.33 -2.42
C VAL A 67 27.95 6.52 -2.16
N GLY A 68 27.96 5.64 -1.15
CA GLY A 68 26.76 4.90 -0.76
C GLY A 68 25.63 5.82 -0.27
N LEU A 69 25.97 6.84 0.52
CA LEU A 69 24.98 7.83 0.97
C LEU A 69 24.37 8.62 -0.20
N LEU A 70 25.16 9.01 -1.19
CA LEU A 70 24.65 9.67 -2.40
C LEU A 70 23.69 8.78 -3.19
N ILE A 71 24.01 7.49 -3.33
CA ILE A 71 23.13 6.51 -3.99
C ILE A 71 21.78 6.43 -3.25
N ILE A 72 21.78 6.37 -1.91
CA ILE A 72 20.57 6.35 -1.10
C ILE A 72 19.74 7.62 -1.34
N VAL A 73 20.36 8.80 -1.32
CA VAL A 73 19.66 10.07 -1.54
C VAL A 73 19.00 10.10 -2.91
N PHE A 74 19.73 9.78 -3.99
CA PHE A 74 19.17 9.78 -5.33
C PHE A 74 18.05 8.74 -5.51
N SER A 75 18.21 7.54 -4.94
CA SER A 75 17.17 6.52 -4.94
C SER A 75 15.91 7.00 -4.22
N THR A 76 16.06 7.63 -3.05
CA THR A 76 14.93 8.17 -2.28
C THR A 76 14.21 9.28 -3.04
N VAL A 77 14.94 10.19 -3.68
CA VAL A 77 14.36 11.27 -4.48
C VAL A 77 13.49 10.73 -5.63
N THR A 78 13.97 9.73 -6.36
CA THR A 78 13.21 9.15 -7.47
C THR A 78 11.94 8.43 -7.00
N THR A 79 12.00 7.71 -5.87
CA THR A 79 10.83 7.03 -5.29
C THR A 79 9.82 8.05 -4.78
N THR A 80 10.26 9.05 -4.04
CA THR A 80 9.39 10.13 -3.52
C THR A 80 8.70 10.90 -4.66
N PHE A 81 9.39 11.10 -5.79
CA PHE A 81 8.78 11.71 -6.98
C PHE A 81 7.61 10.87 -7.51
N LEU A 82 7.76 9.55 -7.60
CA LEU A 82 6.69 8.65 -8.04
C LEU A 82 5.50 8.68 -7.07
N ASP A 83 5.75 8.72 -5.77
CA ASP A 83 4.69 8.81 -4.75
C ASP A 83 3.94 10.15 -4.85
N ALA A 84 4.66 11.26 -5.04
CA ALA A 84 4.08 12.58 -5.24
C ALA A 84 3.24 12.64 -6.54
N TYR A 85 3.72 12.03 -7.62
CA TYR A 85 2.98 11.90 -8.87
C TYR A 85 1.68 11.13 -8.68
N SER A 86 1.73 9.95 -8.06
CA SER A 86 0.54 9.14 -7.80
C SER A 86 -0.46 9.84 -6.87
N ALA A 87 0.02 10.58 -5.87
CA ALA A 87 -0.84 11.41 -5.03
C ALA A 87 -1.55 12.51 -5.84
N GLY A 88 -0.85 13.13 -6.78
CA GLY A 88 -1.43 14.11 -7.72
C GLY A 88 -2.53 13.49 -8.58
N VAL A 89 -2.23 12.37 -9.24
CA VAL A 89 -3.18 11.63 -10.10
C VAL A 89 -4.42 11.18 -9.33
N SER A 90 -4.22 10.56 -8.17
CA SER A 90 -5.31 10.07 -7.32
C SER A 90 -6.19 11.21 -6.79
N SER A 91 -5.63 12.39 -6.53
CA SER A 91 -6.36 13.56 -6.06
C SER A 91 -7.40 14.06 -7.08
N VAL A 92 -7.12 13.92 -8.38
CA VAL A 92 -8.06 14.30 -9.45
C VAL A 92 -9.31 13.42 -9.42
N SER A 93 -9.18 12.15 -9.00
CA SER A 93 -10.32 11.23 -8.84
C SER A 93 -11.30 11.68 -7.74
N ILE A 94 -10.83 12.45 -6.76
CA ILE A 94 -11.69 13.00 -5.69
C ILE A 94 -12.50 14.19 -6.22
N SER A 95 -11.89 15.05 -7.03
CA SER A 95 -12.55 16.21 -7.62
C SER A 95 -11.83 16.67 -8.89
N SER A 96 -12.57 16.79 -9.98
CA SER A 96 -12.08 17.30 -11.27
C SER A 96 -11.58 18.76 -11.22
N LYS A 97 -11.86 19.49 -10.13
CA LYS A 97 -11.36 20.85 -9.92
C LYS A 97 -9.92 20.90 -9.41
N ILE A 98 -9.41 19.79 -8.90
CA ILE A 98 -8.04 19.68 -8.39
C ILE A 98 -7.09 19.53 -9.58
N LYS A 99 -6.07 20.37 -9.63
CA LYS A 99 -5.01 20.25 -10.62
C LYS A 99 -3.93 19.32 -10.09
N GLU A 100 -3.65 18.23 -10.79
CA GLU A 100 -2.68 17.20 -10.47
C GLU A 100 -1.34 17.75 -9.94
N LYS A 101 -0.74 18.69 -10.68
CA LYS A 101 0.53 19.32 -10.31
C LYS A 101 0.49 20.01 -8.94
N TRP A 102 -0.58 20.74 -8.64
CA TRP A 102 -0.69 21.45 -7.36
C TRP A 102 -0.96 20.49 -6.20
N ALA A 103 -1.76 19.45 -6.43
CA ALA A 103 -2.00 18.41 -5.44
C ALA A 103 -0.68 17.69 -5.08
N ALA A 104 0.11 17.30 -6.09
CA ALA A 104 1.42 16.68 -5.87
C ALA A 104 2.36 17.59 -5.05
N ILE A 105 2.43 18.88 -5.37
CA ILE A 105 3.27 19.84 -4.62
C ILE A 105 2.79 19.95 -3.16
N VAL A 106 1.50 20.14 -2.95
CA VAL A 106 0.93 20.28 -1.59
C VAL A 106 1.20 19.04 -0.75
N VAL A 107 0.95 17.85 -1.29
CA VAL A 107 1.22 16.58 -0.58
C VAL A 107 2.71 16.43 -0.26
N THR A 108 3.60 16.78 -1.20
CA THR A 108 5.05 16.73 -0.97
C THR A 108 5.48 17.69 0.14
N VAL A 109 4.97 18.93 0.14
CA VAL A 109 5.28 19.92 1.18
C VAL A 109 4.79 19.44 2.55
N ILE A 110 3.54 18.94 2.63
CA ILE A 110 2.98 18.40 3.87
C ILE A 110 3.81 17.21 4.35
N GLY A 111 4.14 16.28 3.47
CA GLY A 111 4.97 15.10 3.79
C GLY A 111 6.35 15.48 4.29
N THR A 112 7.00 16.48 3.66
CA THR A 112 8.31 16.99 4.08
C THR A 112 8.25 17.62 5.47
N VAL A 113 7.25 18.46 5.73
CA VAL A 113 7.06 19.07 7.05
C VAL A 113 6.78 17.99 8.10
N ALA A 114 5.92 17.03 7.80
CA ALA A 114 5.63 15.92 8.69
C ALA A 114 6.87 15.07 9.00
N ALA A 115 7.72 14.79 8.01
CA ALA A 115 8.96 14.05 8.20
C ALA A 115 9.99 14.79 9.07
N ILE A 116 10.01 16.13 9.01
CA ILE A 116 10.89 16.94 9.87
C ILE A 116 10.37 17.01 11.30
N VAL A 117 9.06 17.15 11.47
CA VAL A 117 8.43 17.36 12.79
C VAL A 117 8.26 16.05 13.55
N TYR A 118 8.01 14.96 12.83
CA TYR A 118 7.74 13.63 13.39
C TYR A 118 8.86 12.64 13.03
N PRO A 119 9.83 12.41 13.92
CA PRO A 119 10.87 11.41 13.64
C PRO A 119 10.25 10.02 13.54
N MET A 120 10.47 9.36 12.39
CA MET A 120 9.94 8.03 12.07
C MET A 120 10.86 6.91 12.61
N ASP A 121 11.26 7.01 13.88
CA ASP A 121 12.16 6.03 14.51
C ASP A 121 11.53 4.63 14.60
N ASN A 122 10.20 4.55 14.63
CA ASN A 122 9.47 3.28 14.68
C ASN A 122 8.72 2.99 13.37
N ILE A 123 9.48 2.69 12.31
CA ILE A 123 8.93 2.33 11.00
C ILE A 123 7.99 1.11 11.06
N THR A 124 8.18 0.20 12.00
CA THR A 124 7.35 -0.99 12.16
C THR A 124 5.91 -0.63 12.48
N ASN A 125 5.68 0.28 13.43
CA ASN A 125 4.33 0.74 13.78
C ASN A 125 3.65 1.45 12.62
N PHE A 126 4.41 2.23 11.84
CA PHE A 126 3.90 2.88 10.64
C PHE A 126 3.50 1.86 9.55
N LEU A 127 4.31 0.81 9.34
CA LEU A 127 3.98 -0.28 8.42
C LEU A 127 2.72 -1.04 8.85
N TYR A 128 2.52 -1.26 10.15
CA TYR A 128 1.28 -1.84 10.67
C TYR A 128 0.08 -0.93 10.46
N LEU A 129 0.24 0.38 10.61
CA LEU A 129 -0.82 1.34 10.29
C LEU A 129 -1.21 1.26 8.81
N ILE A 130 -0.23 1.29 7.90
CA ILE A 130 -0.45 1.11 6.46
C ILE A 130 -1.17 -0.22 6.18
N GLY A 131 -0.68 -1.32 6.76
CA GLY A 131 -1.30 -2.63 6.61
C GLY A 131 -2.75 -2.66 7.06
N SER A 132 -3.06 -2.02 8.19
CA SER A 132 -4.44 -1.97 8.72
C SER A 132 -5.41 -1.19 7.82
N VAL A 133 -4.92 -0.23 7.04
CA VAL A 133 -5.74 0.55 6.09
C VAL A 133 -5.91 -0.19 4.77
N PHE A 134 -4.80 -0.66 4.18
CA PHE A 134 -4.80 -1.20 2.82
C PHE A 134 -5.24 -2.66 2.74
N ALA A 135 -4.94 -3.50 3.73
CA ALA A 135 -5.33 -4.91 3.68
C ALA A 135 -6.85 -5.10 3.58
N PRO A 136 -7.69 -4.52 4.46
CA PRO A 136 -9.14 -4.64 4.32
C PRO A 136 -9.69 -3.92 3.09
N MET A 137 -9.08 -2.81 2.65
CA MET A 137 -9.49 -2.12 1.43
C MET A 137 -9.35 -3.04 0.20
N ILE A 138 -8.21 -3.68 0.05
CA ILE A 138 -7.95 -4.60 -1.05
C ILE A 138 -8.81 -5.85 -0.93
N ALA A 139 -9.03 -6.36 0.28
CA ALA A 139 -9.92 -7.50 0.52
C ALA A 139 -11.35 -7.20 0.03
N VAL A 140 -11.88 -6.02 0.28
CA VAL A 140 -13.19 -5.58 -0.23
C VAL A 140 -13.19 -5.50 -1.75
N GLN A 141 -12.15 -4.91 -2.38
CA GLN A 141 -12.04 -4.82 -3.85
C GLN A 141 -11.97 -6.21 -4.49
N VAL A 142 -11.19 -7.13 -3.92
CA VAL A 142 -11.10 -8.52 -4.39
C VAL A 142 -12.44 -9.24 -4.26
N ALA A 143 -13.16 -9.06 -3.14
CA ALA A 143 -14.47 -9.64 -2.94
C ALA A 143 -15.49 -9.11 -3.95
N ASP A 144 -15.55 -7.79 -4.15
CA ASP A 144 -16.49 -7.15 -5.09
C ASP A 144 -16.24 -7.60 -6.54
N TYR A 145 -14.98 -7.63 -6.96
CA TYR A 145 -14.64 -7.95 -8.35
C TYR A 145 -14.76 -9.45 -8.66
N PHE A 146 -14.12 -10.31 -7.84
CA PHE A 146 -14.01 -11.74 -8.16
C PHE A 146 -15.17 -12.59 -7.63
N LEU A 147 -15.72 -12.27 -6.45
CA LEU A 147 -16.73 -13.10 -5.79
C LEU A 147 -18.15 -12.59 -6.05
N LEU A 148 -18.36 -11.28 -5.92
CA LEU A 148 -19.66 -10.66 -6.05
C LEU A 148 -19.96 -10.19 -7.49
N LYS A 149 -18.93 -10.13 -8.34
CA LYS A 149 -19.02 -9.71 -9.76
C LYS A 149 -19.84 -8.45 -9.97
N LYS A 150 -19.65 -7.46 -9.11
CA LYS A 150 -20.37 -6.19 -9.17
C LYS A 150 -19.86 -5.34 -10.32
N ALA A 151 -20.46 -5.50 -11.51
CA ALA A 151 -20.15 -4.68 -12.69
C ALA A 151 -20.61 -3.20 -12.53
N ASP A 152 -21.52 -2.92 -11.60
CA ASP A 152 -22.14 -1.61 -11.40
C ASP A 152 -21.48 -0.75 -10.30
N ALA A 153 -20.30 -1.14 -9.81
CA ALA A 153 -19.57 -0.40 -8.79
C ALA A 153 -19.22 1.04 -9.23
N GLU A 154 -19.15 1.29 -10.53
CA GLU A 154 -18.80 2.59 -11.11
C GLU A 154 -19.95 3.65 -11.04
N LYS A 155 -21.19 3.24 -10.75
CA LYS A 155 -22.35 4.14 -10.83
C LYS A 155 -22.60 4.99 -9.58
N SER A 156 -21.93 4.69 -8.46
CA SER A 156 -22.12 5.42 -7.20
C SER A 156 -20.82 6.00 -6.70
N ALA A 157 -20.78 7.30 -6.47
CA ALA A 157 -19.62 8.00 -5.91
C ALA A 157 -19.23 7.50 -4.52
N PHE A 158 -20.20 6.96 -3.75
CA PHE A 158 -19.98 6.42 -2.42
C PHE A 158 -20.69 5.08 -2.22
N GLN A 159 -19.94 4.05 -1.87
CA GLN A 159 -20.45 2.73 -1.51
C GLN A 159 -20.39 2.55 0.02
N TRP A 160 -21.39 3.03 0.72
CA TRP A 160 -21.44 3.01 2.18
C TRP A 160 -21.25 1.62 2.79
N ARG A 161 -21.74 0.56 2.13
CA ARG A 161 -21.56 -0.82 2.61
C ARG A 161 -20.10 -1.23 2.59
N ASN A 162 -19.41 -0.96 1.50
CA ASN A 162 -17.99 -1.25 1.35
C ASN A 162 -17.15 -0.47 2.37
N LEU A 163 -17.52 0.78 2.63
CA LEU A 163 -16.86 1.60 3.64
C LEU A 163 -17.04 1.03 5.05
N ILE A 164 -18.26 0.54 5.39
CA ILE A 164 -18.52 -0.10 6.68
C ILE A 164 -17.73 -1.41 6.80
N VAL A 165 -17.72 -2.25 5.76
CA VAL A 165 -16.95 -3.50 5.75
C VAL A 165 -15.45 -3.22 5.89
N TRP A 166 -14.95 -2.22 5.19
CA TRP A 166 -13.57 -1.77 5.33
C TRP A 166 -13.25 -1.33 6.76
N LEU A 167 -14.12 -0.55 7.38
CA LEU A 167 -13.93 -0.09 8.76
C LEU A 167 -13.93 -1.27 9.75
N ILE A 168 -14.80 -2.25 9.54
CA ILE A 168 -14.82 -3.50 10.33
C ILE A 168 -13.49 -4.23 10.16
N GLY A 169 -13.01 -4.39 8.94
CA GLY A 169 -11.70 -5.00 8.64
C GLY A 169 -10.56 -4.24 9.32
N PHE A 170 -10.55 -2.91 9.23
CA PHE A 170 -9.56 -2.09 9.94
C PHE A 170 -9.52 -2.40 11.45
N VAL A 171 -10.69 -2.48 12.10
CA VAL A 171 -10.76 -2.83 13.53
C VAL A 171 -10.27 -4.25 13.77
N ILE A 172 -10.64 -5.21 12.94
CA ILE A 172 -10.18 -6.61 13.03
C ILE A 172 -8.66 -6.68 12.91
N TYR A 173 -8.06 -5.97 11.95
CA TYR A 173 -6.60 -5.92 11.82
C TYR A 173 -5.94 -5.42 13.10
N ARG A 174 -6.47 -4.35 13.70
CA ARG A 174 -5.94 -3.77 14.95
C ARG A 174 -6.06 -4.73 16.12
N VAL A 175 -7.13 -5.52 16.19
CA VAL A 175 -7.30 -6.58 17.20
C VAL A 175 -6.32 -7.73 16.95
N LEU A 176 -6.16 -8.17 15.70
CA LEU A 176 -5.21 -9.23 15.33
C LEU A 176 -3.76 -8.87 15.66
N MET A 177 -3.40 -7.60 15.72
CA MET A 177 -2.06 -7.17 16.15
C MET A 177 -1.70 -7.58 17.58
N HIS A 178 -2.70 -7.90 18.41
CA HIS A 178 -2.49 -8.39 19.77
C HIS A 178 -2.45 -9.94 19.84
N VAL A 179 -2.57 -10.61 18.70
CA VAL A 179 -2.57 -12.07 18.61
C VAL A 179 -1.37 -12.51 17.78
N ASP A 180 -0.48 -13.30 18.35
CA ASP A 180 0.64 -13.88 17.62
C ASP A 180 0.13 -14.93 16.65
N THR A 181 0.16 -14.60 15.36
CA THR A 181 -0.21 -15.53 14.30
C THR A 181 1.03 -15.93 13.47
N PRO A 182 1.21 -17.22 13.14
CA PRO A 182 2.40 -17.69 12.42
C PRO A 182 2.50 -17.15 10.98
N VAL A 183 1.38 -16.66 10.43
CA VAL A 183 1.31 -16.10 9.06
C VAL A 183 1.22 -14.56 9.04
N GLY A 184 1.38 -13.93 10.22
CA GLY A 184 1.21 -12.48 10.38
C GLY A 184 -0.27 -12.05 10.31
N ASN A 185 -0.52 -10.76 10.52
CA ASN A 185 -1.89 -10.24 10.71
C ASN A 185 -2.62 -9.95 9.39
N THR A 186 -1.88 -9.67 8.33
CA THR A 186 -2.44 -9.18 7.06
C THR A 186 -3.28 -10.23 6.33
N LEU A 187 -2.78 -11.47 6.20
CA LEU A 187 -3.50 -12.54 5.51
C LEU A 187 -4.78 -12.95 6.24
N PRO A 188 -4.76 -13.22 7.56
CA PRO A 188 -5.98 -13.49 8.31
C PRO A 188 -7.02 -12.39 8.22
N ASP A 189 -6.60 -11.12 8.33
CA ASP A 189 -7.48 -9.98 8.19
C ASP A 189 -8.16 -9.94 6.82
N MET A 190 -7.40 -10.09 5.74
CA MET A 190 -7.95 -10.09 4.39
C MET A 190 -9.01 -11.21 4.20
N VAL A 191 -8.73 -12.42 4.69
CA VAL A 191 -9.68 -13.54 4.61
C VAL A 191 -10.97 -13.23 5.37
N ILE A 192 -10.85 -12.74 6.60
CA ILE A 192 -12.02 -12.39 7.43
C ILE A 192 -12.81 -11.26 6.76
N THR A 193 -12.13 -10.23 6.27
CA THR A 193 -12.79 -9.09 5.60
C THR A 193 -13.53 -9.52 4.33
N VAL A 194 -12.96 -10.42 3.52
CA VAL A 194 -13.66 -11.02 2.36
C VAL A 194 -14.93 -11.74 2.80
N ILE A 195 -14.85 -12.57 3.85
CA ILE A 195 -16.02 -13.29 4.36
C ILE A 195 -17.11 -12.32 4.84
N VAL A 196 -16.73 -11.31 5.62
CA VAL A 196 -17.64 -10.25 6.09
C VAL A 196 -18.29 -9.53 4.91
N CYS A 197 -17.51 -9.18 3.89
CA CYS A 197 -18.02 -8.52 2.68
C CYS A 197 -19.11 -9.37 2.00
N VAL A 198 -18.86 -10.65 1.78
CA VAL A 198 -19.81 -11.57 1.15
C VAL A 198 -21.07 -11.74 2.00
N ILE A 199 -20.94 -11.85 3.31
CA ILE A 199 -22.09 -11.98 4.23
C ILE A 199 -22.96 -10.72 4.19
N VAL A 200 -22.36 -9.55 4.32
CA VAL A 200 -23.08 -8.26 4.31
C VAL A 200 -23.85 -8.08 3.01
N GLU A 201 -23.26 -8.43 1.88
CA GLU A 201 -23.93 -8.30 0.58
C GLU A 201 -25.06 -9.31 0.40
N LYS A 202 -24.91 -10.55 0.86
CA LYS A 202 -25.99 -11.55 0.83
C LYS A 202 -27.18 -11.13 1.70
N ILE A 203 -26.92 -10.61 2.91
CA ILE A 203 -27.96 -10.09 3.78
C ILE A 203 -28.68 -8.90 3.12
N ALA A 204 -27.91 -7.96 2.53
CA ALA A 204 -28.48 -6.81 1.85
C ALA A 204 -29.33 -7.19 0.63
N ALA A 205 -28.95 -8.22 -0.11
CA ALA A 205 -29.75 -8.76 -1.21
C ALA A 205 -31.07 -9.38 -0.70
N ALA A 206 -31.01 -10.20 0.32
CA ALA A 206 -32.19 -10.84 0.93
C ALA A 206 -33.19 -9.83 1.54
N VAL A 207 -32.70 -8.68 2.03
CA VAL A 207 -33.57 -7.59 2.55
C VAL A 207 -34.25 -6.81 1.41
N LYS A 208 -33.62 -6.70 0.23
CA LYS A 208 -34.21 -6.04 -0.95
C LYS A 208 -35.30 -6.86 -1.67
N GLU A 209 -35.27 -8.19 -1.51
CA GLU A 209 -36.26 -9.10 -2.10
C GLU A 209 -37.55 -9.26 -1.26
N LYS A 210 -37.58 -8.71 -0.05
CA LYS A 210 -38.76 -8.59 0.80
C LYS A 210 -39.40 -7.21 0.70
#